data_60a084dcb20bc0a336fc320c88c6ce9d
#
_entry.id   60a084dcb20bc0a336fc320c88c6ce9d
#
_cell.length_a   1.000
_cell.length_b   1.000
_cell.length_c   1.000
_cell.angle_alpha   90.00
_cell.angle_beta   90.00
_cell.angle_gamma   90.00
#
_symmetry.space_group_name_H-M   'P 1'
#
loop_
_entity.id
_entity.type
_entity.pdbx_description
1 polymer ?
#
loop_
_entity_poly.entity_id
_entity_poly.type
_entity_poly.pdbx_seq_one_letter_code
_entity_poly.pdbx_strand_id
1 'polypeptide(L)'
;MRHPGILLTALVCVAMPCKVLHAAKGKMSAASLRAASRYSALHRGYSFLVMQDGGVIYESYANGDARDRIASIFSGTKGFWCVAAAAAAQDGILDFNEPVCHTIPEWCGDSKKSEIRVRDLLNFTAGIEPAFLLHGRSISDRNAYSMRLPAATEPGGSFMYGPSQLQVFSEVLRRKLAARRMTPEEYLTRRVLLPLGIAGVDFREDTRGNPLLASGFRLSALEWAHLGELILGGGKYRGRQIVRPEYLAECFRGTHINPMFGMGFWLNHLAPNAHEVDVEKMLNLPWERQNWRATCLCREAPRDMIAAIGSGYQRMFIVPSMNVIVVRQGRDDGRFSDAHFLSLLFASS
;
A
#
# COMPACT_ATOMS: atom_id res chain seq x y z
N MET A 1 -44.72 -39.35 32.92
CA MET A 1 -44.45 -38.04 32.27
C MET A 1 -43.17 -38.17 31.49
N ARG A 2 -43.26 -38.13 30.16
CA ARG A 2 -42.14 -38.35 29.25
C ARG A 2 -41.68 -36.95 28.77
N HIS A 3 -40.40 -36.57 28.97
CA HIS A 3 -39.81 -35.38 28.38
C HIS A 3 -39.43 -35.62 26.91
N PRO A 4 -39.72 -34.69 26.01
CA PRO A 4 -39.22 -34.78 24.62
C PRO A 4 -37.82 -34.23 24.55
N GLY A 5 -36.91 -35.01 23.96
CA GLY A 5 -35.54 -34.61 23.64
C GLY A 5 -35.54 -33.63 22.45
N ILE A 6 -34.81 -32.54 22.60
CA ILE A 6 -34.55 -31.55 21.56
C ILE A 6 -33.35 -32.07 20.75
N LEU A 7 -33.59 -32.41 19.47
CA LEU A 7 -32.54 -32.72 18.50
C LEU A 7 -31.95 -31.37 18.01
N LEU A 8 -30.69 -31.07 18.38
CA LEU A 8 -29.92 -29.97 17.81
C LEU A 8 -29.34 -30.40 16.45
N THR A 9 -29.93 -29.93 15.36
CA THR A 9 -29.38 -30.15 14.00
C THR A 9 -28.24 -29.14 13.80
N ALA A 10 -27.00 -29.63 13.79
CA ALA A 10 -25.84 -28.82 13.44
C ALA A 10 -25.85 -28.54 11.93
N LEU A 11 -26.01 -27.27 11.58
CA LEU A 11 -25.88 -26.78 10.21
C LEU A 11 -24.39 -26.71 9.84
N VAL A 12 -23.92 -27.71 9.08
CA VAL A 12 -22.56 -27.68 8.52
C VAL A 12 -22.56 -26.73 7.32
N CYS A 13 -22.06 -25.52 7.52
CA CYS A 13 -21.75 -24.63 6.41
C CYS A 13 -20.56 -25.18 5.61
N VAL A 14 -20.84 -25.85 4.50
CA VAL A 14 -19.82 -26.22 3.52
C VAL A 14 -19.39 -24.95 2.79
N ALA A 15 -18.19 -24.43 3.13
CA ALA A 15 -17.57 -23.36 2.39
C ALA A 15 -17.24 -23.87 0.97
N MET A 16 -18.02 -23.46 -0.02
CA MET A 16 -17.67 -23.67 -1.43
C MET A 16 -16.35 -22.93 -1.73
N PRO A 17 -15.37 -23.60 -2.38
CA PRO A 17 -14.18 -22.92 -2.83
C PRO A 17 -14.59 -21.89 -3.89
N CYS A 18 -14.28 -20.63 -3.65
CA CYS A 18 -14.45 -19.56 -4.61
C CYS A 18 -13.55 -19.89 -5.83
N LYS A 19 -14.15 -20.48 -6.88
CA LYS A 19 -13.49 -20.58 -8.17
C LYS A 19 -13.30 -19.19 -8.70
N VAL A 20 -12.08 -18.66 -8.60
CA VAL A 20 -11.66 -17.48 -9.35
C VAL A 20 -11.84 -17.83 -10.83
N LEU A 21 -12.92 -17.32 -11.43
CA LEU A 21 -13.08 -17.34 -12.89
C LEU A 21 -11.89 -16.55 -13.47
N HIS A 22 -10.92 -17.25 -14.03
CA HIS A 22 -9.92 -16.65 -14.89
C HIS A 22 -10.65 -16.24 -16.18
N ALA A 23 -11.12 -14.98 -16.21
CA ALA A 23 -11.48 -14.35 -17.47
C ALA A 23 -10.24 -14.40 -18.40
N ALA A 24 -10.44 -14.61 -19.69
CA ALA A 24 -9.36 -14.64 -20.67
C ALA A 24 -8.52 -13.38 -20.51
N LYS A 25 -7.25 -13.54 -20.15
CA LYS A 25 -6.33 -12.42 -19.90
C LYS A 25 -6.13 -11.66 -21.20
N GLY A 26 -6.71 -10.46 -21.32
CA GLY A 26 -6.48 -9.59 -22.47
C GLY A 26 -5.00 -9.22 -22.53
N LYS A 27 -4.37 -9.41 -23.70
CA LYS A 27 -2.99 -8.96 -23.90
C LYS A 27 -2.97 -7.45 -24.08
N MET A 28 -2.00 -6.79 -23.45
CA MET A 28 -1.76 -5.36 -23.65
C MET A 28 -1.39 -5.08 -25.10
N SER A 29 -2.07 -4.11 -25.74
CA SER A 29 -1.76 -3.81 -27.16
C SER A 29 -0.48 -2.98 -27.29
N ALA A 30 0.30 -3.23 -28.31
CA ALA A 30 1.50 -2.44 -28.59
C ALA A 30 1.17 -0.95 -28.86
N ALA A 31 -0.02 -0.65 -29.37
CA ALA A 31 -0.49 0.72 -29.61
C ALA A 31 -0.75 1.44 -28.27
N SER A 32 -1.48 0.81 -27.33
CA SER A 32 -1.74 1.33 -26.00
C SER A 32 -0.45 1.57 -25.22
N LEU A 33 0.47 0.62 -25.25
CA LEU A 33 1.77 0.74 -24.57
C LEU A 33 2.57 1.93 -25.11
N ARG A 34 2.62 2.12 -26.43
CA ARG A 34 3.31 3.28 -27.05
C ARG A 34 2.60 4.60 -26.73
N ALA A 35 1.27 4.63 -26.69
CA ALA A 35 0.51 5.84 -26.36
C ALA A 35 0.78 6.26 -24.90
N ALA A 36 0.67 5.34 -23.96
CA ALA A 36 0.95 5.58 -22.53
C ALA A 36 2.42 5.98 -22.29
N SER A 37 3.37 5.33 -22.99
CA SER A 37 4.79 5.69 -22.92
C SER A 37 5.04 7.13 -23.38
N ARG A 38 4.50 7.53 -24.52
CA ARG A 38 4.61 8.91 -25.03
C ARG A 38 3.99 9.91 -24.08
N TYR A 39 2.80 9.61 -23.56
CA TYR A 39 2.12 10.47 -22.59
C TYR A 39 2.98 10.63 -21.31
N SER A 40 3.51 9.54 -20.78
CA SER A 40 4.42 9.57 -19.62
C SER A 40 5.65 10.46 -19.90
N ALA A 41 6.31 10.28 -21.03
CA ALA A 41 7.51 11.04 -21.40
C ALA A 41 7.23 12.55 -21.57
N LEU A 42 6.10 12.91 -22.19
CA LEU A 42 5.65 14.30 -22.34
C LEU A 42 5.34 14.97 -20.98
N HIS A 43 4.94 14.18 -19.99
CA HIS A 43 4.67 14.61 -18.62
C HIS A 43 5.82 14.28 -17.67
N ARG A 44 7.06 14.52 -18.09
CA ARG A 44 8.30 14.41 -17.28
C ARG A 44 8.53 13.01 -16.67
N GLY A 45 7.92 11.96 -17.27
CA GLY A 45 8.26 10.57 -16.95
C GLY A 45 9.67 10.23 -17.41
N TYR A 46 10.41 9.47 -16.58
CA TYR A 46 11.70 8.93 -17.00
C TYR A 46 11.65 7.45 -17.30
N SER A 47 11.05 6.64 -16.41
CA SER A 47 10.90 5.21 -16.61
C SER A 47 9.43 4.86 -16.84
N PHE A 48 9.18 4.01 -17.82
CA PHE A 48 7.90 3.35 -18.02
C PHE A 48 8.18 1.88 -18.31
N LEU A 49 7.74 1.01 -17.41
CA LEU A 49 7.95 -0.44 -17.44
C LEU A 49 6.60 -1.13 -17.34
N VAL A 50 6.34 -2.10 -18.22
CA VAL A 50 5.17 -2.97 -18.17
C VAL A 50 5.59 -4.41 -18.17
N MET A 51 5.12 -5.16 -17.17
CA MET A 51 5.25 -6.60 -17.09
C MET A 51 3.89 -7.25 -17.29
N GLN A 52 3.84 -8.35 -18.01
CA GLN A 52 2.66 -9.20 -18.13
C GLN A 52 3.09 -10.67 -18.10
N ASP A 53 2.35 -11.50 -17.36
CA ASP A 53 2.62 -12.93 -17.22
C ASP A 53 4.06 -13.25 -16.75
N GLY A 54 4.61 -12.40 -15.88
CA GLY A 54 5.94 -12.55 -15.30
C GLY A 54 7.09 -12.11 -16.22
N GLY A 55 6.80 -11.55 -17.39
CA GLY A 55 7.80 -11.05 -18.33
C GLY A 55 7.68 -9.55 -18.59
N VAL A 56 8.79 -8.87 -18.84
CA VAL A 56 8.78 -7.49 -19.34
C VAL A 56 8.31 -7.50 -20.79
N ILE A 57 7.17 -6.86 -21.06
CA ILE A 57 6.59 -6.76 -22.41
C ILE A 57 6.84 -5.39 -23.03
N TYR A 58 7.14 -4.39 -22.23
CA TYR A 58 7.47 -3.05 -22.68
C TYR A 58 8.33 -2.31 -21.65
N GLU A 59 9.34 -1.62 -22.11
CA GLU A 59 10.10 -0.67 -21.31
C GLU A 59 10.55 0.51 -22.17
N SER A 60 10.54 1.70 -21.59
CA SER A 60 11.09 2.89 -22.20
C SER A 60 11.66 3.84 -21.16
N TYR A 61 12.73 4.51 -21.54
CA TYR A 61 13.46 5.45 -20.70
C TYR A 61 13.59 6.76 -21.46
N ALA A 62 13.17 7.86 -20.82
CA ALA A 62 13.08 9.18 -21.44
C ALA A 62 13.69 10.24 -20.53
N ASN A 63 13.85 11.45 -21.04
CA ASN A 63 14.31 12.60 -20.25
C ASN A 63 15.65 12.38 -19.53
N GLY A 64 16.57 11.66 -20.17
CA GLY A 64 17.91 11.38 -19.65
C GLY A 64 17.96 10.23 -18.63
N ASP A 65 16.99 9.33 -18.68
CA ASP A 65 16.92 8.16 -17.80
C ASP A 65 17.58 6.90 -18.41
N ALA A 66 17.82 5.90 -17.54
CA ALA A 66 18.36 4.60 -17.90
C ALA A 66 17.64 3.50 -17.08
N ARG A 67 17.76 2.25 -17.55
CA ARG A 67 17.09 1.08 -16.98
C ARG A 67 17.41 0.84 -15.51
N ASP A 68 18.63 1.09 -15.12
CA ASP A 68 19.19 0.85 -13.77
C ASP A 68 19.16 2.08 -12.86
N ARG A 69 18.54 3.15 -13.32
CA ARG A 69 18.46 4.36 -12.50
C ARG A 69 17.64 4.14 -11.24
N ILE A 70 18.25 4.44 -10.12
CA ILE A 70 17.62 4.45 -8.80
C ILE A 70 16.93 5.80 -8.56
N ALA A 71 15.61 5.80 -8.46
CA ALA A 71 14.80 6.98 -8.24
C ALA A 71 13.96 6.86 -6.95
N SER A 72 13.64 7.99 -6.31
CA SER A 72 12.76 8.02 -5.15
C SER A 72 11.36 7.59 -5.54
N ILE A 73 10.79 6.61 -4.82
CA ILE A 73 9.41 6.17 -4.99
C ILE A 73 8.46 6.84 -3.99
N PHE A 74 8.99 7.71 -3.11
CA PHE A 74 8.25 8.44 -2.09
C PHE A 74 7.26 7.55 -1.33
N SER A 75 5.96 7.89 -1.32
CA SER A 75 4.93 7.11 -0.63
C SER A 75 4.71 5.70 -1.16
N GLY A 76 5.26 5.34 -2.32
CA GLY A 76 5.35 3.94 -2.77
C GLY A 76 6.06 3.03 -1.77
N THR A 77 6.92 3.60 -0.91
CA THR A 77 7.57 2.93 0.23
C THR A 77 6.58 2.24 1.17
N LYS A 78 5.38 2.80 1.36
CA LYS A 78 4.35 2.28 2.27
C LYS A 78 3.93 0.85 1.94
N GLY A 79 3.91 0.49 0.66
CA GLY A 79 3.56 -0.86 0.23
C GLY A 79 4.49 -1.94 0.79
N PHE A 80 5.79 -1.65 0.89
CA PHE A 80 6.75 -2.57 1.50
C PHE A 80 6.51 -2.78 2.99
N TRP A 81 6.18 -1.71 3.72
CA TRP A 81 5.87 -1.79 5.16
C TRP A 81 4.53 -2.48 5.41
N CYS A 82 3.56 -2.33 4.51
CA CYS A 82 2.32 -3.11 4.57
C CYS A 82 2.59 -4.60 4.43
N VAL A 83 3.41 -5.00 3.45
CA VAL A 83 3.79 -6.42 3.27
C VAL A 83 4.60 -6.93 4.47
N ALA A 84 5.47 -6.08 5.07
CA ALA A 84 6.16 -6.44 6.31
C ALA A 84 5.19 -6.62 7.48
N ALA A 85 4.16 -5.78 7.60
CA ALA A 85 3.10 -5.94 8.61
C ALA A 85 2.33 -7.25 8.42
N ALA A 86 1.98 -7.59 7.17
CA ALA A 86 1.34 -8.87 6.83
C ALA A 86 2.23 -10.07 7.17
N ALA A 87 3.53 -9.98 6.89
CA ALA A 87 4.50 -10.99 7.30
C ALA A 87 4.62 -11.09 8.83
N ALA A 88 4.62 -9.96 9.55
CA ALA A 88 4.68 -9.93 11.00
C ALA A 88 3.43 -10.55 11.66
N ALA A 89 2.26 -10.33 11.06
CA ALA A 89 1.03 -11.01 11.50
C ALA A 89 1.11 -12.53 11.27
N GLN A 90 1.60 -12.96 10.11
CA GLN A 90 1.85 -14.38 9.81
C GLN A 90 2.85 -15.02 10.79
N ASP A 91 3.89 -14.27 11.17
CA ASP A 91 4.95 -14.75 12.06
C ASP A 91 4.55 -14.69 13.55
N GLY A 92 3.29 -14.31 13.86
CA GLY A 92 2.75 -14.19 15.21
C GLY A 92 3.39 -13.06 16.04
N ILE A 93 3.95 -12.05 15.37
CA ILE A 93 4.56 -10.88 16.02
C ILE A 93 3.49 -9.87 16.40
N LEU A 94 2.47 -9.68 15.56
CA LEU A 94 1.36 -8.76 15.79
C LEU A 94 0.03 -9.38 15.33
N ASP A 95 -1.08 -8.77 15.80
CA ASP A 95 -2.43 -8.97 15.26
C ASP A 95 -2.95 -7.62 14.77
N PHE A 96 -3.52 -7.58 13.57
CA PHE A 96 -4.10 -6.35 13.02
C PHE A 96 -5.25 -5.77 13.88
N ASN A 97 -5.94 -6.61 14.63
CA ASN A 97 -7.06 -6.23 15.48
C ASN A 97 -6.65 -5.94 16.95
N GLU A 98 -5.39 -6.19 17.31
CA GLU A 98 -4.97 -5.92 18.69
C GLU A 98 -4.96 -4.41 18.98
N PRO A 99 -5.37 -4.00 20.19
CA PRO A 99 -5.22 -2.62 20.64
C PRO A 99 -3.73 -2.22 20.68
N VAL A 100 -3.41 -1.06 20.13
CA VAL A 100 -2.04 -0.52 20.14
C VAL A 100 -1.53 -0.31 21.56
N CYS A 101 -2.43 0.03 22.49
CA CYS A 101 -2.10 0.25 23.89
C CYS A 101 -1.54 -1.00 24.59
N HIS A 102 -1.77 -2.21 24.09
CA HIS A 102 -1.10 -3.42 24.60
C HIS A 102 0.41 -3.40 24.37
N THR A 103 0.88 -2.69 23.35
CA THR A 103 2.31 -2.53 23.04
C THR A 103 2.83 -1.15 23.46
N ILE A 104 1.98 -0.14 23.46
CA ILE A 104 2.26 1.23 23.90
C ILE A 104 1.38 1.53 25.14
N PRO A 105 1.75 1.04 26.36
CA PRO A 105 0.94 1.19 27.56
C PRO A 105 0.61 2.64 27.92
N GLU A 106 1.44 3.59 27.45
CA GLU A 106 1.25 5.03 27.61
C GLU A 106 -0.09 5.52 27.02
N TRP A 107 -0.70 4.73 26.13
CA TRP A 107 -1.97 5.05 25.48
C TRP A 107 -3.20 4.45 26.18
N CYS A 108 -3.03 3.50 27.11
CA CYS A 108 -4.16 2.82 27.74
C CYS A 108 -5.05 3.75 28.58
N GLY A 109 -4.51 4.86 29.08
CA GLY A 109 -5.27 5.86 29.84
C GLY A 109 -5.90 6.98 29.01
N ASP A 110 -5.66 7.02 27.70
CA ASP A 110 -6.27 8.00 26.80
C ASP A 110 -7.55 7.42 26.21
N SER A 111 -8.67 8.14 26.32
CA SER A 111 -10.00 7.64 25.92
C SER A 111 -10.12 7.26 24.46
N LYS A 112 -9.38 7.92 23.56
CA LYS A 112 -9.38 7.63 22.11
C LYS A 112 -8.26 6.68 21.72
N LYS A 113 -7.03 6.95 22.21
CA LYS A 113 -5.87 6.16 21.81
C LYS A 113 -5.93 4.72 22.31
N SER A 114 -6.61 4.44 23.43
CA SER A 114 -6.81 3.07 23.94
C SER A 114 -7.58 2.18 22.98
N GLU A 115 -8.45 2.76 22.16
CA GLU A 115 -9.29 2.05 21.20
C GLU A 115 -8.60 1.83 19.83
N ILE A 116 -7.48 2.51 19.58
CA ILE A 116 -6.74 2.38 18.31
C ILE A 116 -6.19 0.97 18.17
N ARG A 117 -6.45 0.34 17.03
CA ARG A 117 -5.91 -0.97 16.64
C ARG A 117 -4.76 -0.82 15.68
N VAL A 118 -3.93 -1.86 15.56
CA VAL A 118 -2.79 -1.86 14.62
C VAL A 118 -3.25 -1.56 13.19
N ARG A 119 -4.39 -2.12 12.75
CA ARG A 119 -4.94 -1.83 11.41
C ARG A 119 -5.28 -0.36 11.19
N ASP A 120 -5.71 0.35 12.23
CA ASP A 120 -6.10 1.77 12.12
C ASP A 120 -4.90 2.67 11.82
N LEU A 121 -3.72 2.30 12.33
CA LEU A 121 -2.47 2.96 11.99
C LEU A 121 -2.08 2.74 10.52
N LEU A 122 -2.25 1.51 10.02
CA LEU A 122 -1.83 1.10 8.67
C LEU A 122 -2.76 1.62 7.57
N ASN A 123 -4.05 1.76 7.86
CA ASN A 123 -5.05 2.27 6.92
C ASN A 123 -5.38 3.76 7.12
N PHE A 124 -4.65 4.45 8.00
CA PHE A 124 -4.78 5.88 8.30
C PHE A 124 -6.14 6.29 8.87
N THR A 125 -6.76 5.44 9.67
CA THR A 125 -8.02 5.74 10.38
C THR A 125 -7.87 5.83 11.90
N ALA A 126 -6.66 5.89 12.44
CA ALA A 126 -6.44 6.00 13.89
C ALA A 126 -6.82 7.37 14.46
N GLY A 127 -7.23 8.33 13.63
CA GLY A 127 -7.61 9.67 14.09
C GLY A 127 -6.44 10.56 14.51
N ILE A 128 -5.20 10.16 14.31
CA ILE A 128 -3.99 10.94 14.62
C ILE A 128 -3.65 11.83 13.44
N GLU A 129 -3.38 13.12 13.71
CA GLU A 129 -3.04 14.09 12.68
C GLU A 129 -1.85 13.67 11.81
N PRO A 130 -1.84 14.05 10.53
CA PRO A 130 -0.85 13.59 9.54
C PRO A 130 0.60 13.93 9.86
N ALA A 131 0.88 15.12 10.45
CA ALA A 131 2.20 15.62 10.83
C ALA A 131 3.27 15.55 9.70
N PHE A 132 3.01 16.18 8.57
CA PHE A 132 3.90 16.16 7.38
C PHE A 132 5.33 16.63 7.64
N LEU A 133 5.55 17.42 8.71
CA LEU A 133 6.90 17.85 9.15
C LEU A 133 7.84 16.65 9.45
N LEU A 134 7.29 15.46 9.73
CA LEU A 134 8.07 14.23 9.93
C LEU A 134 8.84 13.78 8.68
N HIS A 135 8.47 14.27 7.49
CA HIS A 135 9.28 14.08 6.28
C HIS A 135 10.58 14.91 6.31
N GLY A 136 10.67 15.92 7.18
CA GLY A 136 11.88 16.72 7.38
C GLY A 136 12.95 16.02 8.22
N ARG A 137 14.03 16.75 8.50
CA ARG A 137 15.14 16.31 9.36
C ARG A 137 15.13 16.98 10.73
N SER A 138 14.17 17.86 11.01
CA SER A 138 14.09 18.65 12.25
C SER A 138 13.67 17.82 13.46
N ILE A 139 13.04 16.67 13.26
CA ILE A 139 12.56 15.81 14.33
C ILE A 139 13.59 14.71 14.60
N SER A 140 14.17 14.73 15.78
CA SER A 140 15.22 13.80 16.19
C SER A 140 14.71 12.42 16.57
N ASP A 141 13.45 12.31 16.99
CA ASP A 141 12.77 11.05 17.33
C ASP A 141 11.34 11.09 16.79
N ARG A 142 11.16 10.57 15.56
CA ARG A 142 9.86 10.56 14.86
C ARG A 142 8.82 9.69 15.55
N ASN A 143 9.25 8.58 16.13
CA ASN A 143 8.35 7.67 16.82
C ASN A 143 7.79 8.34 18.07
N ALA A 144 8.67 8.87 18.95
CA ALA A 144 8.26 9.56 20.16
C ALA A 144 7.43 10.82 19.85
N TYR A 145 7.76 11.56 18.80
CA TYR A 145 6.97 12.71 18.37
C TYR A 145 5.55 12.26 17.99
N SER A 146 5.42 11.23 17.17
CA SER A 146 4.12 10.74 16.67
C SER A 146 3.25 10.17 17.78
N MET A 147 3.84 9.48 18.77
CA MET A 147 3.10 8.96 19.93
C MET A 147 2.48 10.07 20.79
N ARG A 148 3.07 11.27 20.83
CA ARG A 148 2.56 12.42 21.59
C ARG A 148 1.48 13.23 20.88
N LEU A 149 1.29 13.04 19.57
CA LEU A 149 0.23 13.73 18.83
C LEU A 149 -1.15 13.37 19.40
N PRO A 150 -2.08 14.33 19.48
CA PRO A 150 -3.44 14.05 19.92
C PRO A 150 -4.18 13.20 18.88
N ALA A 151 -5.18 12.45 19.34
CA ALA A 151 -6.19 11.86 18.46
C ALA A 151 -7.31 12.91 18.24
N ALA A 152 -7.35 13.49 17.03
CA ALA A 152 -8.32 14.51 16.66
C ALA A 152 -9.75 13.93 16.53
N THR A 153 -9.85 12.67 16.06
CA THR A 153 -11.13 11.95 15.95
C THR A 153 -11.05 10.59 16.63
N GLU A 154 -12.21 9.95 16.80
CA GLU A 154 -12.29 8.55 17.21
C GLU A 154 -11.67 7.65 16.11
N PRO A 155 -11.07 6.49 16.48
CA PRO A 155 -10.61 5.51 15.50
C PRO A 155 -11.74 5.08 14.56
N GLY A 156 -11.43 5.00 13.26
CA GLY A 156 -12.41 4.72 12.22
C GLY A 156 -13.31 5.91 11.83
N GLY A 157 -13.18 7.08 12.50
CA GLY A 157 -14.02 8.26 12.22
C GLY A 157 -13.53 9.12 11.04
N SER A 158 -12.27 9.03 10.67
CA SER A 158 -11.67 9.85 9.61
C SER A 158 -10.54 9.11 8.89
N PHE A 159 -10.22 9.54 7.66
CA PHE A 159 -9.02 9.12 6.95
C PHE A 159 -8.03 10.28 6.92
N MET A 160 -6.90 10.11 7.59
CA MET A 160 -5.88 11.16 7.75
C MET A 160 -4.53 10.68 7.20
N TYR A 161 -4.32 10.85 5.91
CA TYR A 161 -3.11 10.38 5.23
C TYR A 161 -1.89 11.22 5.61
N GLY A 162 -0.86 10.56 6.13
CA GLY A 162 0.40 11.20 6.50
C GLY A 162 1.39 10.26 7.18
N PRO A 163 2.57 10.76 7.59
CA PRO A 163 3.63 9.91 8.16
C PRO A 163 3.39 9.50 9.62
N SER A 164 2.63 10.25 10.42
CA SER A 164 2.55 10.07 11.88
C SER A 164 2.06 8.69 12.30
N GLN A 165 0.96 8.20 11.70
CA GLN A 165 0.37 6.92 12.07
C GLN A 165 1.31 5.75 11.76
N LEU A 166 2.06 5.83 10.65
CA LEU A 166 3.09 4.84 10.34
C LEU A 166 4.30 4.92 11.28
N GLN A 167 4.63 6.11 11.81
CA GLN A 167 5.70 6.22 12.82
C GLN A 167 5.27 5.62 14.16
N VAL A 168 3.99 5.72 14.53
CA VAL A 168 3.45 4.94 15.66
C VAL A 168 3.53 3.45 15.38
N PHE A 169 3.17 3.01 14.17
CA PHE A 169 3.33 1.60 13.77
C PHE A 169 4.82 1.17 13.81
N SER A 170 5.76 2.04 13.41
CA SER A 170 7.19 1.79 13.56
C SER A 170 7.56 1.48 15.01
N GLU A 171 7.04 2.25 15.97
CA GLU A 171 7.27 2.00 17.39
C GLU A 171 6.63 0.70 17.88
N VAL A 172 5.40 0.40 17.45
CA VAL A 172 4.77 -0.91 17.75
C VAL A 172 5.64 -2.04 17.27
N LEU A 173 6.09 -2.00 16.02
CA LEU A 173 6.92 -3.04 15.44
C LEU A 173 8.27 -3.15 16.16
N ARG A 174 8.92 -2.03 16.47
CA ARG A 174 10.17 -1.97 17.22
C ARG A 174 10.06 -2.65 18.59
N ARG A 175 9.00 -2.32 19.36
CA ARG A 175 8.80 -2.93 20.70
C ARG A 175 8.53 -4.44 20.60
N LYS A 176 7.72 -4.86 19.63
CA LYS A 176 7.42 -6.29 19.42
C LYS A 176 8.63 -7.09 18.94
N LEU A 177 9.49 -6.51 18.13
CA LEU A 177 10.72 -7.14 17.64
C LEU A 177 11.85 -7.17 18.67
N ALA A 178 11.77 -6.36 19.74
CA ALA A 178 12.83 -6.29 20.76
C ALA A 178 13.15 -7.66 21.38
N ALA A 179 12.14 -8.50 21.64
CA ALA A 179 12.33 -9.87 22.14
C ALA A 179 13.11 -10.76 21.17
N ARG A 180 13.12 -10.43 19.88
CA ARG A 180 13.86 -11.11 18.82
C ARG A 180 15.22 -10.46 18.53
N ARG A 181 15.58 -9.39 19.27
CA ARG A 181 16.79 -8.58 19.05
C ARG A 181 16.93 -8.11 17.61
N MET A 182 15.84 -7.64 17.03
CA MET A 182 15.74 -7.23 15.63
C MET A 182 15.12 -5.85 15.53
N THR A 183 15.61 -5.02 14.60
CA THR A 183 14.99 -3.74 14.27
C THR A 183 13.89 -3.89 13.21
N PRO A 184 13.00 -2.92 13.03
CA PRO A 184 12.04 -2.92 11.92
C PRO A 184 12.70 -3.06 10.55
N GLU A 185 13.82 -2.36 10.32
CA GLU A 185 14.60 -2.40 9.06
C GLU A 185 15.19 -3.78 8.80
N GLU A 186 15.78 -4.40 9.82
CA GLU A 186 16.31 -5.76 9.71
C GLU A 186 15.18 -6.75 9.40
N TYR A 187 14.03 -6.57 10.04
CA TYR A 187 12.87 -7.43 9.79
C TYR A 187 12.39 -7.29 8.35
N LEU A 188 12.15 -6.05 7.89
CA LEU A 188 11.73 -5.79 6.50
C LEU A 188 12.78 -6.33 5.52
N THR A 189 14.06 -6.09 5.77
CA THR A 189 15.14 -6.53 4.88
C THR A 189 15.17 -8.05 4.77
N ARG A 190 15.19 -8.78 5.89
CA ARG A 190 15.29 -10.24 5.87
C ARG A 190 14.01 -10.91 5.38
N ARG A 191 12.85 -10.33 5.72
CA ARG A 191 11.56 -10.99 5.52
C ARG A 191 10.92 -10.66 4.18
N VAL A 192 11.26 -9.48 3.60
CA VAL A 192 10.65 -8.99 2.36
C VAL A 192 11.70 -8.64 1.31
N LEU A 193 12.63 -7.70 1.58
CA LEU A 193 13.48 -7.14 0.54
C LEU A 193 14.44 -8.18 -0.06
N LEU A 194 15.23 -8.88 0.75
CA LEU A 194 16.15 -9.90 0.26
C LEU A 194 15.44 -11.04 -0.49
N PRO A 195 14.31 -11.59 0.00
CA PRO A 195 13.52 -12.55 -0.77
C PRO A 195 13.04 -12.05 -2.13
N LEU A 196 12.81 -10.73 -2.28
CA LEU A 196 12.45 -10.09 -3.55
C LEU A 196 13.66 -9.77 -4.43
N GLY A 197 14.88 -10.07 -3.97
CA GLY A 197 16.11 -9.72 -4.69
C GLY A 197 16.44 -8.24 -4.65
N ILE A 198 15.88 -7.50 -3.68
CA ILE A 198 16.14 -6.08 -3.47
C ILE A 198 17.18 -5.96 -2.35
N ALA A 199 18.37 -5.49 -2.68
CA ALA A 199 19.48 -5.33 -1.75
C ALA A 199 19.93 -3.86 -1.71
N GLY A 200 20.54 -3.45 -0.58
CA GLY A 200 21.16 -2.13 -0.46
C GLY A 200 20.17 -0.96 -0.45
N VAL A 201 18.95 -1.18 0.05
CA VAL A 201 18.00 -0.08 0.26
C VAL A 201 18.47 0.76 1.44
N ASP A 202 18.71 2.05 1.19
CA ASP A 202 18.98 3.01 2.25
C ASP A 202 17.68 3.39 2.97
N PHE A 203 17.62 3.11 4.26
CA PHE A 203 16.53 3.58 5.10
C PHE A 203 16.77 5.03 5.49
N ARG A 204 15.76 5.86 5.33
CA ARG A 204 15.83 7.24 5.79
C ARG A 204 15.51 7.31 7.29
N GLU A 205 16.55 7.22 8.11
CA GLU A 205 16.44 7.23 9.57
C GLU A 205 16.49 8.64 10.17
N ASP A 206 15.98 8.77 11.39
CA ASP A 206 16.20 9.91 12.26
C ASP A 206 17.45 9.70 13.14
N THR A 207 17.75 10.62 14.05
CA THR A 207 18.94 10.54 14.91
C THR A 207 18.84 9.45 15.99
N ARG A 208 17.68 8.82 16.15
CA ARG A 208 17.45 7.68 17.04
C ARG A 208 17.44 6.34 16.30
N GLY A 209 17.68 6.35 14.98
CA GLY A 209 17.64 5.15 14.15
C GLY A 209 16.23 4.71 13.80
N ASN A 210 15.20 5.56 13.93
CA ASN A 210 13.85 5.18 13.51
C ASN A 210 13.70 5.41 12.00
N PRO A 211 13.30 4.40 11.22
CA PRO A 211 13.09 4.55 9.79
C PRO A 211 11.85 5.39 9.50
N LEU A 212 11.89 6.15 8.41
CA LEU A 212 10.71 6.84 7.90
C LEU A 212 9.86 5.89 7.05
N LEU A 213 8.83 5.30 7.65
CA LEU A 213 8.00 4.30 6.96
C LEU A 213 7.17 4.89 5.81
N ALA A 214 6.83 6.17 5.92
CA ALA A 214 5.94 6.82 4.96
C ALA A 214 6.59 7.13 3.61
N SER A 215 7.93 7.19 3.55
CA SER A 215 8.69 7.47 2.32
C SER A 215 10.18 7.17 2.55
N GLY A 216 10.98 7.29 1.50
CA GLY A 216 12.43 7.20 1.65
C GLY A 216 13.09 6.19 0.73
N PHE A 217 12.38 5.19 0.26
CA PHE A 217 12.97 4.20 -0.65
C PHE A 217 13.29 4.81 -2.01
N ARG A 218 14.42 4.35 -2.53
CA ARG A 218 14.89 4.65 -3.88
C ARG A 218 15.15 3.34 -4.57
N LEU A 219 14.45 3.11 -5.67
CA LEU A 219 14.47 1.85 -6.42
C LEU A 219 14.49 2.15 -7.92
N SER A 220 15.03 1.23 -8.71
CA SER A 220 14.76 1.20 -10.14
C SER A 220 13.31 0.78 -10.39
N ALA A 221 12.80 1.03 -11.60
CA ALA A 221 11.45 0.60 -11.97
C ALA A 221 11.28 -0.92 -11.85
N LEU A 222 12.31 -1.68 -12.22
CA LEU A 222 12.30 -3.14 -12.14
C LEU A 222 12.30 -3.65 -10.69
N GLU A 223 13.14 -3.10 -9.82
CA GLU A 223 13.14 -3.48 -8.40
C GLU A 223 11.79 -3.18 -7.74
N TRP A 224 11.18 -2.04 -8.08
CA TRP A 224 9.84 -1.74 -7.57
C TRP A 224 8.78 -2.72 -8.08
N ALA A 225 8.89 -3.15 -9.35
CA ALA A 225 7.99 -4.14 -9.94
C ALA A 225 8.06 -5.51 -9.25
N HIS A 226 9.17 -5.89 -8.59
CA HIS A 226 9.26 -7.15 -7.81
C HIS A 226 8.23 -7.20 -6.67
N LEU A 227 7.89 -6.04 -6.06
CA LEU A 227 6.78 -5.98 -5.10
C LEU A 227 5.44 -6.27 -5.80
N GLY A 228 5.25 -5.78 -7.02
CA GLY A 228 4.07 -6.09 -7.83
C GLY A 228 3.97 -7.58 -8.19
N GLU A 229 5.08 -8.21 -8.54
CA GLU A 229 5.14 -9.67 -8.80
C GLU A 229 4.76 -10.49 -7.57
N LEU A 230 5.23 -10.09 -6.37
CA LEU A 230 4.82 -10.72 -5.11
C LEU A 230 3.29 -10.65 -4.91
N ILE A 231 2.69 -9.48 -5.19
CA ILE A 231 1.25 -9.27 -5.04
C ILE A 231 0.47 -10.12 -6.05
N LEU A 232 0.85 -10.10 -7.33
CA LEU A 232 0.25 -10.93 -8.36
C LEU A 232 0.38 -12.42 -8.08
N GLY A 233 1.49 -12.82 -7.47
CA GLY A 233 1.74 -14.20 -7.05
C GLY A 233 0.99 -14.63 -5.79
N GLY A 234 0.08 -13.80 -5.23
CA GLY A 234 -0.61 -14.10 -3.98
C GLY A 234 0.35 -14.30 -2.81
N GLY A 235 1.40 -13.49 -2.76
CA GLY A 235 2.45 -13.55 -1.74
C GLY A 235 3.57 -14.55 -2.04
N LYS A 236 3.59 -15.12 -3.26
CA LYS A 236 4.72 -15.90 -3.78
C LYS A 236 5.57 -15.04 -4.70
N TYR A 237 6.87 -15.19 -4.60
CA TYR A 237 7.83 -14.61 -5.53
C TYR A 237 8.83 -15.67 -5.97
N ARG A 238 8.99 -15.88 -7.28
CA ARG A 238 9.88 -16.91 -7.87
C ARG A 238 9.72 -18.28 -7.22
N GLY A 239 8.45 -18.72 -7.03
CA GLY A 239 8.12 -20.02 -6.45
C GLY A 239 8.18 -20.10 -4.91
N ARG A 240 8.76 -19.12 -4.22
CA ARG A 240 8.87 -19.08 -2.75
C ARG A 240 7.70 -18.31 -2.14
N GLN A 241 6.99 -18.92 -1.17
CA GLN A 241 5.98 -18.20 -0.38
C GLN A 241 6.67 -17.26 0.61
N ILE A 242 6.45 -15.95 0.49
CA ILE A 242 6.98 -14.91 1.37
C ILE A 242 5.92 -14.54 2.41
N VAL A 243 4.69 -14.24 1.96
CA VAL A 243 3.54 -13.97 2.83
C VAL A 243 2.38 -14.83 2.36
N ARG A 244 1.68 -15.49 3.27
CA ARG A 244 0.51 -16.31 2.90
C ARG A 244 -0.63 -15.41 2.39
N PRO A 245 -1.45 -15.90 1.43
CA PRO A 245 -2.48 -15.09 0.76
C PRO A 245 -3.46 -14.43 1.73
N GLU A 246 -3.87 -15.13 2.79
CA GLU A 246 -4.82 -14.63 3.77
C GLU A 246 -4.32 -13.41 4.55
N TYR A 247 -3.00 -13.34 4.85
CA TYR A 247 -2.40 -12.17 5.49
C TYR A 247 -2.17 -11.04 4.49
N LEU A 248 -1.73 -11.37 3.27
CA LEU A 248 -1.51 -10.37 2.23
C LEU A 248 -2.83 -9.69 1.82
N ALA A 249 -3.94 -10.42 1.79
CA ALA A 249 -5.25 -9.89 1.44
C ALA A 249 -5.72 -8.76 2.37
N GLU A 250 -5.25 -8.73 3.63
CA GLU A 250 -5.57 -7.63 4.56
C GLU A 250 -5.05 -6.28 4.02
N CYS A 251 -3.94 -6.28 3.28
CA CYS A 251 -3.37 -5.07 2.68
C CYS A 251 -4.32 -4.36 1.70
N PHE A 252 -5.28 -5.10 1.13
CA PHE A 252 -6.15 -4.62 0.05
C PHE A 252 -7.61 -4.45 0.49
N ARG A 253 -7.85 -4.36 1.80
CA ARG A 253 -9.18 -4.07 2.36
C ARG A 253 -9.32 -2.58 2.61
N GLY A 254 -10.17 -1.92 1.81
CA GLY A 254 -10.58 -0.54 2.06
C GLY A 254 -11.46 -0.43 3.31
N THR A 255 -11.60 0.76 3.85
CA THR A 255 -12.46 1.06 4.98
C THR A 255 -13.77 1.71 4.53
N HIS A 256 -14.76 1.80 5.43
CA HIS A 256 -16.00 2.52 5.13
C HIS A 256 -15.79 4.04 4.94
N ILE A 257 -14.72 4.60 5.52
CA ILE A 257 -14.35 6.01 5.34
C ILE A 257 -13.63 6.21 4.00
N ASN A 258 -12.68 5.33 3.68
CA ASN A 258 -11.97 5.36 2.43
C ASN A 258 -11.91 3.96 1.79
N PRO A 259 -12.87 3.61 0.94
CA PRO A 259 -12.86 2.31 0.25
C PRO A 259 -11.75 2.19 -0.79
N MET A 260 -11.10 3.30 -1.17
CA MET A 260 -9.99 3.32 -2.11
C MET A 260 -8.61 3.11 -1.47
N PHE A 261 -8.53 2.92 -0.14
CA PHE A 261 -7.24 2.73 0.51
C PHE A 261 -7.27 1.55 1.48
N GLY A 262 -6.38 0.60 1.25
CA GLY A 262 -6.12 -0.49 2.18
C GLY A 262 -5.02 -0.14 3.18
N MET A 263 -4.09 -1.04 3.42
CA MET A 263 -2.92 -0.77 4.26
C MET A 263 -1.71 -0.46 3.35
N GLY A 264 -1.49 0.83 3.04
CA GLY A 264 -0.35 1.28 2.22
C GLY A 264 -0.53 1.17 0.69
N PHE A 265 -1.66 0.67 0.22
CA PHE A 265 -2.01 0.58 -1.20
C PHE A 265 -3.33 1.28 -1.50
N TRP A 266 -3.41 1.87 -2.68
CA TRP A 266 -4.64 2.42 -3.25
C TRP A 266 -5.34 1.35 -4.07
N LEU A 267 -6.67 1.44 -4.13
CA LEU A 267 -7.53 0.47 -4.79
C LEU A 267 -8.41 1.20 -5.81
N ASN A 268 -8.61 0.60 -6.98
CA ASN A 268 -9.56 1.14 -7.96
C ASN A 268 -10.99 0.74 -7.62
N HIS A 269 -11.47 1.23 -6.47
CA HIS A 269 -12.83 0.96 -6.03
C HIS A 269 -13.84 1.70 -6.92
N LEU A 270 -14.65 0.95 -7.67
CA LEU A 270 -15.69 1.53 -8.53
C LEU A 270 -17.06 1.48 -7.83
N ALA A 271 -17.35 2.49 -7.02
CA ALA A 271 -18.70 2.73 -6.55
C ALA A 271 -19.60 3.14 -7.72
N PRO A 272 -20.94 2.92 -7.64
CA PRO A 272 -21.87 3.51 -8.61
C PRO A 272 -21.66 5.03 -8.71
N ASN A 273 -21.54 5.55 -9.92
CA ASN A 273 -21.28 6.97 -10.21
C ASN A 273 -19.98 7.53 -9.61
N ALA A 274 -18.96 6.69 -9.37
CA ALA A 274 -17.67 7.17 -8.88
C ALA A 274 -17.03 8.18 -9.85
N HIS A 275 -16.50 9.26 -9.28
CA HIS A 275 -15.70 10.25 -10.01
C HIS A 275 -14.23 9.84 -10.01
N GLU A 276 -13.57 10.01 -11.13
CA GLU A 276 -12.12 9.84 -11.20
C GLU A 276 -11.41 10.92 -10.40
N VAL A 277 -10.46 10.53 -9.57
CA VAL A 277 -9.75 11.43 -8.67
C VAL A 277 -8.24 11.38 -8.94
N ASP A 278 -7.63 12.56 -8.96
CA ASP A 278 -6.20 12.69 -8.78
C ASP A 278 -5.90 12.61 -7.27
N VAL A 279 -5.27 11.51 -6.86
CA VAL A 279 -4.99 11.24 -5.44
C VAL A 279 -4.11 12.34 -4.82
N GLU A 280 -3.10 12.84 -5.55
CA GLU A 280 -2.21 13.88 -5.01
C GLU A 280 -2.96 15.19 -4.80
N LYS A 281 -3.84 15.58 -5.73
CA LYS A 281 -4.67 16.79 -5.58
C LYS A 281 -5.69 16.64 -4.45
N MET A 282 -6.32 15.47 -4.31
CA MET A 282 -7.25 15.21 -3.21
C MET A 282 -6.54 15.26 -1.85
N LEU A 283 -5.34 14.68 -1.73
CA LEU A 283 -4.56 14.69 -0.51
C LEU A 283 -4.03 16.09 -0.11
N ASN A 284 -3.99 17.04 -1.04
CA ASN A 284 -3.65 18.44 -0.74
C ASN A 284 -4.82 19.23 -0.12
N LEU A 285 -6.03 18.67 -0.13
CA LEU A 285 -7.16 19.25 0.60
C LEU A 285 -7.06 18.89 2.09
N PRO A 286 -7.60 19.74 3.00
CA PRO A 286 -7.81 19.35 4.39
C PRO A 286 -8.59 18.03 4.46
N TRP A 287 -8.21 17.14 5.37
CA TRP A 287 -8.78 15.80 5.44
C TRP A 287 -10.31 15.81 5.62
N GLU A 288 -10.88 16.81 6.27
CA GLU A 288 -12.33 17.01 6.45
C GLU A 288 -13.08 17.26 5.12
N ARG A 289 -12.36 17.72 4.09
CA ARG A 289 -12.90 18.01 2.76
C ARG A 289 -12.66 16.89 1.75
N GLN A 290 -11.92 15.86 2.14
CA GLN A 290 -11.62 14.73 1.27
C GLN A 290 -12.83 13.78 1.20
N ASN A 291 -13.35 13.55 0.00
CA ASN A 291 -14.43 12.59 -0.22
C ASN A 291 -13.93 11.39 -1.03
N TRP A 292 -13.69 10.28 -0.36
CA TRP A 292 -13.16 9.06 -0.96
C TRP A 292 -14.25 8.04 -1.34
N ARG A 293 -15.47 8.17 -0.81
CA ARG A 293 -16.53 7.15 -0.97
C ARG A 293 -17.12 7.10 -2.37
N ALA A 294 -17.13 8.24 -3.08
CA ALA A 294 -17.70 8.37 -4.40
C ALA A 294 -16.62 8.56 -5.48
N THR A 295 -15.42 8.04 -5.27
CA THR A 295 -14.27 8.25 -6.15
C THR A 295 -13.65 6.92 -6.62
N CYS A 296 -12.91 6.98 -7.72
CA CYS A 296 -12.08 5.88 -8.24
C CYS A 296 -10.80 6.45 -8.87
N LEU A 297 -9.82 5.60 -9.14
CA LEU A 297 -8.60 6.02 -9.85
C LEU A 297 -8.86 6.21 -11.34
N CYS A 298 -9.53 5.25 -11.97
CA CYS A 298 -9.92 5.30 -13.39
C CYS A 298 -11.09 4.36 -13.64
N ARG A 299 -12.12 4.85 -14.32
CA ARG A 299 -13.32 4.06 -14.65
C ARG A 299 -13.06 2.98 -15.68
N GLU A 300 -12.13 3.20 -16.58
CA GLU A 300 -11.77 2.29 -17.67
C GLU A 300 -10.74 1.23 -17.23
N ALA A 301 -10.06 1.44 -16.11
CA ALA A 301 -9.14 0.46 -15.54
C ALA A 301 -9.91 -0.66 -14.81
N PRO A 302 -9.34 -1.88 -14.77
CA PRO A 302 -9.95 -2.99 -14.04
C PRO A 302 -10.23 -2.67 -12.57
N ARG A 303 -11.35 -3.19 -12.06
CA ARG A 303 -11.80 -2.93 -10.67
C ARG A 303 -10.88 -3.50 -9.61
N ASP A 304 -10.16 -4.55 -9.95
CA ASP A 304 -9.21 -5.23 -9.07
C ASP A 304 -7.82 -4.60 -9.12
N MET A 305 -7.67 -3.45 -9.80
CA MET A 305 -6.39 -2.74 -9.85
C MET A 305 -6.00 -2.22 -8.47
N ILE A 306 -4.77 -2.52 -8.08
CA ILE A 306 -4.08 -2.06 -6.88
C ILE A 306 -3.00 -1.07 -7.31
N ALA A 307 -2.78 -0.01 -6.54
CA ALA A 307 -1.75 0.97 -6.85
C ALA A 307 -0.88 1.32 -5.64
N ALA A 308 0.43 1.38 -5.85
CA ALA A 308 1.35 2.06 -4.96
C ALA A 308 1.67 3.44 -5.54
N ILE A 309 1.28 4.49 -4.81
CA ILE A 309 1.32 5.88 -5.28
C ILE A 309 2.34 6.67 -4.45
N GLY A 310 3.28 7.31 -5.11
CA GLY A 310 4.25 8.24 -4.53
C GLY A 310 4.17 9.62 -5.15
N SER A 311 4.52 10.64 -4.39
CA SER A 311 4.50 12.04 -4.81
C SER A 311 5.29 12.27 -6.09
N GLY A 312 4.87 13.25 -6.88
CA GLY A 312 5.46 13.54 -8.18
C GLY A 312 5.12 12.48 -9.22
N TYR A 313 3.95 11.86 -9.05
CA TYR A 313 3.40 10.85 -9.96
C TYR A 313 4.30 9.62 -10.12
N GLN A 314 4.95 9.16 -9.04
CA GLN A 314 5.53 7.82 -8.97
C GLN A 314 4.38 6.82 -8.85
N ARG A 315 4.30 5.86 -9.77
CA ARG A 315 3.17 4.93 -9.85
C ARG A 315 3.64 3.50 -10.08
N MET A 316 3.08 2.59 -9.33
CA MET A 316 3.05 1.18 -9.68
C MET A 316 1.59 0.72 -9.62
N PHE A 317 1.04 0.35 -10.77
CA PHE A 317 -0.28 -0.24 -10.90
C PHE A 317 -0.15 -1.74 -11.09
N ILE A 318 -0.96 -2.50 -10.38
CA ILE A 318 -0.97 -3.96 -10.37
C ILE A 318 -2.38 -4.40 -10.70
N VAL A 319 -2.56 -5.19 -11.76
CA VAL A 319 -3.89 -5.65 -12.23
C VAL A 319 -3.93 -7.17 -12.18
N PRO A 320 -4.47 -7.77 -11.10
CA PRO A 320 -4.52 -9.22 -10.94
C PRO A 320 -5.26 -9.95 -12.05
N SER A 321 -6.42 -9.44 -12.49
CA SER A 321 -7.23 -10.06 -13.56
C SER A 321 -6.50 -10.18 -14.89
N MET A 322 -5.55 -9.28 -15.17
CA MET A 322 -4.74 -9.28 -16.40
C MET A 322 -3.32 -9.80 -16.19
N ASN A 323 -2.92 -10.07 -14.95
CA ASN A 323 -1.54 -10.40 -14.56
C ASN A 323 -0.52 -9.36 -15.06
N VAL A 324 -0.87 -8.06 -14.88
CA VAL A 324 -0.11 -6.92 -15.39
C VAL A 324 0.43 -6.08 -14.22
N ILE A 325 1.66 -5.62 -14.37
CA ILE A 325 2.28 -4.58 -13.55
C ILE A 325 2.70 -3.44 -14.47
N VAL A 326 2.35 -2.22 -14.10
CA VAL A 326 2.77 -1.00 -14.78
C VAL A 326 3.54 -0.13 -13.80
N VAL A 327 4.79 0.19 -14.09
CA VAL A 327 5.57 1.13 -13.29
C VAL A 327 5.84 2.39 -14.10
N ARG A 328 5.56 3.54 -13.51
CA ARG A 328 5.96 4.85 -13.98
C ARG A 328 6.76 5.56 -12.92
N GLN A 329 7.95 6.03 -13.26
CA GLN A 329 8.70 6.98 -12.47
C GLN A 329 8.84 8.29 -13.24
N GLY A 330 8.79 9.42 -12.54
CA GLY A 330 8.83 10.73 -13.19
C GLY A 330 9.11 11.85 -12.21
N ARG A 331 8.98 13.07 -12.69
CA ARG A 331 8.95 14.29 -11.87
C ARG A 331 7.54 14.83 -11.84
N ASP A 332 7.27 15.68 -10.86
CA ASP A 332 6.02 16.40 -10.78
C ASP A 332 5.73 17.18 -12.08
N ASP A 333 4.57 16.94 -12.61
CA ASP A 333 3.96 17.71 -13.70
C ASP A 333 2.46 17.83 -13.40
N GLY A 334 2.03 18.95 -12.90
CA GLY A 334 0.63 19.20 -12.50
C GLY A 334 -0.42 18.97 -13.60
N ARG A 335 0.01 18.70 -14.85
CA ARG A 335 -0.84 18.33 -15.99
C ARG A 335 -0.94 16.84 -16.22
N PHE A 336 -0.15 16.02 -15.53
CA PHE A 336 -0.28 14.56 -15.60
C PHE A 336 -1.62 14.14 -14.97
N SER A 337 -2.29 13.18 -15.58
CA SER A 337 -3.53 12.58 -15.07
C SER A 337 -3.39 11.06 -15.01
N ASP A 338 -3.57 10.50 -13.82
CA ASP A 338 -3.61 9.05 -13.64
C ASP A 338 -4.76 8.42 -14.45
N ALA A 339 -5.96 9.02 -14.44
CA ALA A 339 -7.10 8.53 -15.19
C ALA A 339 -6.83 8.49 -16.69
N HIS A 340 -6.27 9.57 -17.26
CA HIS A 340 -5.93 9.59 -18.68
C HIS A 340 -4.79 8.61 -19.02
N PHE A 341 -3.77 8.51 -18.19
CA PHE A 341 -2.69 7.54 -18.38
C PHE A 341 -3.21 6.09 -18.38
N LEU A 342 -4.10 5.78 -17.45
CA LEU A 342 -4.72 4.45 -17.33
C LEU A 342 -5.70 4.18 -18.47
N SER A 343 -6.46 5.19 -18.94
CA SER A 343 -7.34 5.03 -20.09
C SER A 343 -6.59 4.66 -21.36
N LEU A 344 -5.40 5.26 -21.59
CA LEU A 344 -4.53 4.86 -22.71
C LEU A 344 -4.08 3.40 -22.68
N LEU A 345 -4.03 2.81 -21.46
CA LEU A 345 -3.60 1.43 -21.26
C LEU A 345 -4.77 0.44 -21.33
N PHE A 346 -5.94 0.81 -20.80
CA PHE A 346 -7.01 -0.14 -20.48
C PHE A 346 -8.36 0.15 -21.18
N ALA A 347 -8.53 1.34 -21.81
CA ALA A 347 -9.73 1.59 -22.58
C ALA A 347 -9.86 0.54 -23.70
N SER A 348 -11.04 -0.10 -23.79
CA SER A 348 -11.35 -0.98 -24.90
C SER A 348 -11.38 -0.15 -26.17
N SER A 349 -10.51 -0.46 -27.14
CA SER A 349 -10.52 0.09 -28.50
C SER A 349 -11.72 -0.39 -29.28
#